data_48ecbaf064a8785c8a7ceaf3aff29302
#
_entry.id   48ecbaf064a8785c8a7ceaf3aff29302
#
_cell.length_a   1.000
_cell.length_b   1.000
_cell.length_c   1.000
_cell.angle_alpha   90.00
_cell.angle_beta   90.00
_cell.angle_gamma   90.00
#
_symmetry.space_group_name_H-M   'P 1'
#
loop_
_entity.id
_entity.type
_entity.pdbx_description
1 polymer ?
#
loop_
_entity_poly.entity_id
_entity_poly.type
_entity_poly.pdbx_seq_one_letter_code
_entity_poly.pdbx_strand_id
1 'polypeptide(L)'
;MRTHKAFVKKMLKQPAVKAEYDAQAEEFALLDELLKARRQAGLTQAEVAARMGTKTPAVARLEAGGGSRRHSPSVATLRKYAQAVGCRLEIRLRPRDEARSEAEQAATDVTLNVQRRRT
;
A
#
# COMPACT_ATOMS: atom_id res chain seq x y z
N MET A 1 12.27 -29.99 6.29
CA MET A 1 12.39 -28.55 6.59
C MET A 1 11.15 -27.83 6.07
N ARG A 2 10.40 -27.17 6.95
CA ARG A 2 9.21 -26.44 6.51
C ARG A 2 9.63 -25.16 5.78
N THR A 3 9.12 -24.97 4.59
CA THR A 3 9.33 -23.72 3.87
C THR A 3 8.55 -22.59 4.54
N HIS A 4 8.98 -21.36 4.36
CA HIS A 4 8.25 -20.17 4.82
C HIS A 4 6.79 -20.20 4.33
N LYS A 5 6.58 -20.61 3.08
CA LYS A 5 5.27 -20.71 2.46
C LYS A 5 4.36 -21.71 3.20
N ALA A 6 4.90 -22.85 3.61
CA ALA A 6 4.15 -23.86 4.37
C ALA A 6 3.79 -23.37 5.77
N PHE A 7 4.69 -22.64 6.42
CA PHE A 7 4.45 -22.03 7.73
C PHE A 7 3.33 -21.00 7.65
N VAL A 8 3.38 -20.09 6.69
CA VAL A 8 2.34 -19.07 6.48
C VAL A 8 0.99 -19.74 6.21
N LYS A 9 0.95 -20.78 5.38
CA LYS A 9 -0.28 -21.51 5.09
C LYS A 9 -0.89 -22.12 6.34
N LYS A 10 -0.06 -22.64 7.24
CA LYS A 10 -0.53 -23.20 8.50
C LYS A 10 -1.09 -22.12 9.43
N MET A 11 -0.42 -20.99 9.53
CA MET A 11 -0.86 -19.87 10.36
C MET A 11 -2.18 -19.27 9.86
N LEU A 12 -2.39 -19.23 8.56
CA LEU A 12 -3.61 -18.67 7.96
C LEU A 12 -4.86 -19.50 8.23
N LYS A 13 -4.74 -20.71 8.78
CA LYS A 13 -5.88 -21.50 9.22
C LYS A 13 -6.54 -20.92 10.50
N GLN A 14 -5.85 -20.06 11.23
CA GLN A 14 -6.39 -19.40 12.41
C GLN A 14 -7.07 -18.10 11.99
N PRO A 15 -8.37 -17.90 12.29
CA PRO A 15 -9.12 -16.73 11.80
C PRO A 15 -8.52 -15.38 12.21
N ALA A 16 -8.02 -15.27 13.43
CA ALA A 16 -7.40 -14.02 13.89
C ALA A 16 -6.11 -13.70 13.15
N VAL A 17 -5.29 -14.70 12.90
CA VAL A 17 -4.02 -14.55 12.16
C VAL A 17 -4.31 -14.22 10.69
N LYS A 18 -5.31 -14.87 10.11
CA LYS A 18 -5.72 -14.60 8.73
C LYS A 18 -6.18 -13.16 8.54
N ALA A 19 -7.03 -12.66 9.44
CA ALA A 19 -7.54 -11.29 9.35
C ALA A 19 -6.39 -10.28 9.41
N GLU A 20 -5.42 -10.50 10.28
CA GLU A 20 -4.24 -9.65 10.40
C GLU A 20 -3.36 -9.72 9.16
N TYR A 21 -3.16 -10.91 8.62
CA TYR A 21 -2.40 -11.10 7.39
C TYR A 21 -3.06 -10.38 6.20
N ASP A 22 -4.37 -10.51 6.06
CA ASP A 22 -5.13 -9.87 4.98
C ASP A 22 -5.03 -8.34 5.07
N ALA A 23 -5.11 -7.78 6.27
CA ALA A 23 -4.95 -6.35 6.49
C ALA A 23 -3.56 -5.86 6.10
N GLN A 24 -2.52 -6.62 6.46
CA GLN A 24 -1.14 -6.31 6.08
C GLN A 24 -0.92 -6.43 4.57
N ALA A 25 -1.56 -7.40 3.92
CA ALA A 25 -1.46 -7.58 2.48
C ALA A 25 -1.99 -6.35 1.73
N GLU A 26 -3.08 -5.75 2.19
CA GLU A 26 -3.61 -4.52 1.63
C GLU A 26 -2.64 -3.35 1.78
N GLU A 27 -2.02 -3.22 2.95
CA GLU A 27 -1.01 -2.20 3.20
C GLU A 27 0.21 -2.36 2.30
N PHE A 28 0.69 -3.60 2.13
CA PHE A 28 1.83 -3.88 1.25
C PHE A 28 1.49 -3.60 -0.21
N ALA A 29 0.27 -3.89 -0.65
CA ALA A 29 -0.16 -3.58 -2.01
C ALA A 29 -0.15 -2.08 -2.26
N LEU A 30 -0.60 -1.29 -1.29
CA LEU A 30 -0.55 0.16 -1.38
C LEU A 30 0.88 0.68 -1.49
N LEU A 31 1.76 0.19 -0.61
CA LEU A 31 3.17 0.60 -0.63
C LEU A 31 3.84 0.28 -1.96
N ASP A 32 3.53 -0.88 -2.52
CA ASP A 32 4.05 -1.30 -3.81
C ASP A 32 3.63 -0.34 -4.92
N GLU A 33 2.37 0.11 -4.89
CA GLU A 33 1.87 1.10 -5.84
C GLU A 33 2.60 2.45 -5.70
N LEU A 34 2.87 2.89 -4.48
CA LEU A 34 3.62 4.11 -4.23
C LEU A 34 5.03 4.02 -4.80
N LEU A 35 5.73 2.92 -4.54
CA LEU A 35 7.08 2.69 -5.05
C LEU A 35 7.11 2.66 -6.57
N LYS A 36 6.17 1.97 -7.19
CA LYS A 36 6.06 1.90 -8.65
C LYS A 36 5.85 3.29 -9.24
N ALA A 37 4.97 4.07 -8.65
CA ALA A 37 4.68 5.42 -9.13
C ALA A 37 5.93 6.31 -9.07
N ARG A 38 6.69 6.23 -7.98
CA ARG A 38 7.93 6.99 -7.85
C ARG A 38 8.96 6.56 -8.90
N ARG A 39 9.14 5.26 -9.08
CA ARG A 39 10.09 4.72 -10.07
C ARG A 39 9.71 5.09 -11.49
N GLN A 40 8.43 5.03 -11.83
CA GLN A 40 7.95 5.44 -13.14
C GLN A 40 8.15 6.93 -13.39
N ALA A 41 8.05 7.73 -12.35
CA ALA A 41 8.32 9.16 -12.43
C ALA A 41 9.82 9.47 -12.52
N GLY A 42 10.69 8.50 -12.25
CA GLY A 42 12.13 8.70 -12.25
C GLY A 42 12.64 9.57 -11.12
N LEU A 43 11.93 9.60 -10.00
CA LEU A 43 12.25 10.47 -8.86
C LEU A 43 12.93 9.70 -7.75
N THR A 44 13.87 10.36 -7.07
CA THR A 44 14.49 9.86 -5.86
C THR A 44 13.59 10.16 -4.65
N GLN A 45 13.84 9.49 -3.53
CA GLN A 45 13.16 9.80 -2.28
C GLN A 45 13.37 11.27 -1.87
N ALA A 46 14.56 11.79 -2.07
CA ALA A 46 14.89 13.18 -1.76
C ALA A 46 14.07 14.16 -2.60
N GLU A 47 13.91 13.87 -3.88
CA GLU A 47 13.11 14.70 -4.78
C GLU A 47 11.62 14.67 -4.40
N VAL A 48 11.09 13.51 -4.05
CA VAL A 48 9.71 13.37 -3.57
C VAL A 48 9.53 14.15 -2.26
N ALA A 49 10.46 14.01 -1.34
CA ALA A 49 10.42 14.74 -0.06
C ALA A 49 10.38 16.26 -0.29
N ALA A 50 11.20 16.77 -1.18
CA ALA A 50 11.21 18.20 -1.52
C ALA A 50 9.86 18.65 -2.07
N ARG A 51 9.27 17.86 -2.98
CA ARG A 51 7.96 18.18 -3.57
C ARG A 51 6.82 18.11 -2.54
N MET A 52 6.93 17.21 -1.58
CA MET A 52 5.95 17.09 -0.51
C MET A 52 6.11 18.14 0.60
N GLY A 53 7.21 18.87 0.61
CA GLY A 53 7.53 19.79 1.68
C GLY A 53 7.95 19.10 2.97
N THR A 54 8.60 17.95 2.85
CA THR A 54 9.06 17.15 3.98
C THR A 54 10.51 16.73 3.79
N LYS A 55 11.01 15.89 4.69
CA LYS A 55 12.41 15.43 4.66
C LYS A 55 12.49 14.01 4.14
N THR A 56 13.63 13.66 3.55
CA THR A 56 13.88 12.33 2.97
C THR A 56 13.58 11.18 3.93
N PRO A 57 13.98 11.20 5.21
CA PRO A 57 13.63 10.11 6.13
C PRO A 57 12.12 9.89 6.30
N ALA A 58 11.31 10.93 6.17
CA ALA A 58 9.85 10.78 6.24
C ALA A 58 9.32 9.99 5.04
N VAL A 59 9.84 10.25 3.84
CA VAL A 59 9.48 9.50 2.63
C VAL A 59 9.95 8.06 2.73
N ALA A 60 11.17 7.84 3.22
CA ALA A 60 11.71 6.50 3.41
C ALA A 60 10.84 5.68 4.36
N ARG A 61 10.38 6.27 5.47
CA ARG A 61 9.49 5.60 6.42
C ARG A 61 8.13 5.30 5.81
N LEU A 62 7.60 6.22 5.04
CA LEU A 62 6.32 6.03 4.35
C LEU A 62 6.40 4.84 3.39
N GLU A 63 7.45 4.76 2.59
CA GLU A 63 7.65 3.68 1.63
C GLU A 63 7.97 2.34 2.29
N ALA A 64 8.53 2.36 3.48
CA ALA A 64 8.82 1.14 4.24
C ALA A 64 7.61 0.61 5.04
N GLY A 65 6.48 1.29 4.97
CA GLY A 65 5.28 0.88 5.70
C GLY A 65 5.22 1.38 7.13
N GLY A 66 6.10 2.32 7.48
CA GLY A 66 6.13 2.90 8.81
C GLY A 66 6.65 1.99 9.92
N GLY A 67 7.02 0.76 9.60
CA GLY A 67 7.62 -0.18 10.58
C GLY A 67 6.77 -0.49 11.79
N SER A 68 5.63 0.14 11.98
CA SER A 68 4.71 -0.13 13.08
C SER A 68 3.30 0.33 12.72
N ARG A 69 2.31 -0.29 13.34
CA ARG A 69 0.90 0.05 13.19
C ARG A 69 0.57 1.49 13.59
N ARG A 70 1.48 2.15 14.32
CA ARG A 70 1.26 3.51 14.82
C ARG A 70 1.49 4.59 13.77
N HIS A 71 2.06 4.22 12.62
CA HIS A 71 2.50 5.20 11.61
C HIS A 71 1.89 4.95 10.25
N SER A 72 0.65 4.47 10.22
CA SER A 72 -0.08 4.40 8.95
C SER A 72 -0.22 5.79 8.37
N PRO A 73 0.11 5.99 7.09
CA PRO A 73 -0.01 7.31 6.48
C PRO A 73 -1.46 7.75 6.40
N SER A 74 -1.70 9.03 6.62
CA SER A 74 -3.02 9.60 6.44
C SER A 74 -3.35 9.73 4.94
N VAL A 75 -4.64 9.85 4.63
CA VAL A 75 -5.08 10.12 3.25
C VAL A 75 -4.42 11.39 2.72
N ALA A 76 -4.30 12.42 3.56
CA ALA A 76 -3.64 13.66 3.19
C ALA A 76 -2.18 13.44 2.78
N THR A 77 -1.45 12.62 3.53
CA THR A 77 -0.06 12.28 3.20
C THR A 77 0.02 11.50 1.89
N LEU A 78 -0.86 10.53 1.70
CA LEU A 78 -0.91 9.75 0.45
C LEU A 78 -1.20 10.64 -0.75
N ARG A 79 -2.09 11.62 -0.59
CA ARG A 79 -2.41 12.57 -1.64
C ARG A 79 -1.20 13.43 -2.00
N LYS A 80 -0.47 13.90 -1.01
CA LYS A 80 0.75 14.68 -1.25
C LYS A 80 1.80 13.86 -2.00
N TYR A 81 1.97 12.60 -1.60
CA TYR A 81 2.90 11.70 -2.28
C TYR A 81 2.48 11.48 -3.74
N ALA A 82 1.22 11.18 -3.96
CA ALA A 82 0.70 10.98 -5.31
C ALA A 82 0.95 12.21 -6.19
N GLN A 83 0.66 13.40 -5.69
CA GLN A 83 0.90 14.64 -6.41
C GLN A 83 2.39 14.84 -6.69
N ALA A 84 3.26 14.51 -5.73
CA ALA A 84 4.72 14.65 -5.89
C ALA A 84 5.25 13.78 -7.03
N VAL A 85 4.67 12.61 -7.26
CA VAL A 85 5.07 11.69 -8.34
C VAL A 85 4.22 11.85 -9.60
N GLY A 86 3.42 12.90 -9.70
CA GLY A 86 2.61 13.20 -10.89
C GLY A 86 1.40 12.32 -11.06
N CYS A 87 0.85 11.81 -9.96
CA CYS A 87 -0.29 10.92 -9.97
C CYS A 87 -1.49 11.51 -9.24
N ARG A 88 -2.65 10.94 -9.49
CA ARG A 88 -3.88 11.26 -8.76
C ARG A 88 -4.23 10.07 -7.87
N LEU A 89 -4.49 10.33 -6.60
CA LEU A 89 -4.92 9.32 -5.66
C LEU A 89 -6.42 9.07 -5.84
N GLU A 90 -6.78 7.81 -6.03
CA GLU A 90 -8.17 7.37 -6.05
C GLU A 90 -8.39 6.34 -4.95
N ILE A 91 -9.44 6.54 -4.16
CA ILE A 91 -9.83 5.60 -3.11
C ILE A 91 -11.27 5.20 -3.39
N ARG A 92 -11.52 3.90 -3.48
CA ARG A 92 -12.86 3.37 -3.70
C ARG A 92 -13.26 2.44 -2.55
N LEU A 93 -14.51 2.54 -2.17
CA LEU A 93 -15.12 1.62 -1.23
C LEU A 93 -16.05 0.71 -2.02
N ARG A 94 -15.85 -0.60 -1.86
CA ARG A 94 -16.71 -1.60 -2.49
C ARG A 94 -17.47 -2.38 -1.42
N PRO A 95 -18.76 -2.61 -1.62
CA PRO A 95 -19.49 -3.51 -0.71
C PRO A 95 -18.86 -4.89 -0.74
N ARG A 96 -18.74 -5.51 0.41
CA ARG A 96 -18.32 -6.91 0.48
C ARG A 96 -19.41 -7.79 -0.11
N ASP A 97 -19.05 -8.62 -1.07
CA ASP A 97 -19.94 -9.60 -1.64
C ASP A 97 -19.63 -10.96 -1.03
N GLU A 98 -20.54 -11.46 -0.18
CA GLU A 98 -20.38 -12.74 0.48
C GLU A 98 -20.38 -13.93 -0.48
N ALA A 99 -20.90 -13.76 -1.69
CA ALA A 99 -20.92 -14.81 -2.70
C ALA A 99 -19.57 -14.99 -3.41
N ARG A 100 -18.64 -14.07 -3.24
CA ARG A 100 -17.31 -14.15 -3.86
C ARG A 100 -16.33 -14.88 -2.96
N SER A 101 -15.41 -15.61 -3.58
CA SER A 101 -14.32 -16.23 -2.83
C SER A 101 -13.45 -15.15 -2.17
N GLU A 102 -12.87 -15.48 -1.03
CA GLU A 102 -11.99 -14.56 -0.31
C GLU A 102 -10.80 -14.09 -1.16
N ALA A 103 -10.30 -14.96 -2.03
CA ALA A 103 -9.21 -14.60 -2.93
C ALA A 103 -9.61 -13.52 -3.93
N GLU A 104 -10.84 -13.59 -4.45
CA GLU A 104 -11.36 -12.57 -5.35
C GLU A 104 -11.59 -11.26 -4.61
N GLN A 105 -12.08 -11.31 -3.38
CA GLN A 105 -12.25 -10.13 -2.56
C GLN A 105 -10.92 -9.45 -2.25
N ALA A 106 -9.90 -10.21 -1.91
CA ALA A 106 -8.57 -9.67 -1.67
C ALA A 106 -8.02 -8.98 -2.91
N ALA A 107 -8.27 -9.54 -4.11
CA ALA A 107 -7.82 -8.94 -5.37
C ALA A 107 -8.61 -7.69 -5.74
N THR A 108 -9.89 -7.60 -5.35
CA THR A 108 -10.77 -6.47 -5.70
C THR A 108 -10.84 -5.40 -4.63
N ASP A 109 -10.51 -5.74 -3.39
CA ASP A 109 -10.56 -4.80 -2.27
C ASP A 109 -9.36 -3.85 -2.24
N VAL A 110 -8.35 -4.08 -3.06
CA VAL A 110 -7.27 -3.12 -3.23
C VAL A 110 -7.79 -2.00 -4.13
N THR A 111 -8.48 -1.06 -3.52
CA THR A 111 -9.17 0.01 -4.22
C THR A 111 -8.38 1.29 -4.28
N LEU A 112 -7.12 1.24 -3.93
CA LEU A 112 -6.24 2.38 -4.07
C LEU A 112 -5.58 2.32 -5.43
N ASN A 113 -6.03 3.18 -6.34
CA ASN A 113 -5.49 3.25 -7.67
C ASN A 113 -4.74 4.58 -7.84
N VAL A 114 -3.44 4.48 -8.12
CA VAL A 114 -2.61 5.66 -8.37
C VAL A 114 -2.46 5.80 -9.86
N GLN A 115 -3.23 6.70 -10.45
CA GLN A 115 -3.19 6.95 -11.89
C GLN A 115 -2.26 8.10 -12.22
N ARG A 116 -1.48 7.89 -13.28
CA ARG A 116 -0.56 8.89 -13.78
C ARG A 116 -1.31 10.04 -14.45
N ARG A 117 -1.03 11.26 -14.02
CA ARG A 117 -1.55 12.43 -14.70
C ARG A 117 -0.96 12.53 -16.10
N ARG A 118 -1.81 12.69 -17.10
CA ARG A 118 -1.35 13.14 -18.40
C ARG A 118 -1.09 14.64 -18.33
N THR A 119 0.11 15.01 -18.64
CA THR A 119 0.45 16.41 -18.86
C THR A 119 0.05 16.81 -20.26
#